data_2e61e674b2e82a87ae04004d51fcefe2
#
_entry.id   2e61e674b2e82a87ae04004d51fcefe2
#
_cell.length_a   1.000
_cell.length_b   1.000
_cell.length_c   1.000
_cell.angle_alpha   90.00
_cell.angle_beta   90.00
_cell.angle_gamma   90.00
#
_symmetry.space_group_name_H-M   'P 1'
#
loop_
_entity.id
_entity.type
_entity.pdbx_description
1 polymer ?
#
loop_
_entity_poly.entity_id
_entity_poly.type
_entity_poly.pdbx_seq_one_letter_code
_entity_poly.pdbx_strand_id
1 'polypeptide(L)'
;YRNRSPRRLVITSAVLIVLMGGILGGAGWGMEQLRIAEDAAWTDFEVQNTPPVEAYEAELAERRESYPSAFIWTADHMVGVVFSYLFLVPDALAMMILGMALFKVGALDASRPIGWYATLAAVGFGVGLVTNLWELRQALVSDLDLLATFPIFVPTYHLGRLGMALGYLGLVMIVCKCGALPRLRGAFAAVGRMALTNYLMHSLICLVLFTGLGFALAGVLERWQLYPIVFAIWAFQLWFSPWWLARHRFGPAEWIWRSLTYGTRPPLRRVLGPAR
;
A
#
# COMPACT_ATOMS: atom_id res chain seq x y z
N TYR A 1 -16.00 -11.40 14.66
CA TYR A 1 -15.52 -12.03 13.41
C TYR A 1 -14.65 -13.26 13.67
N ARG A 2 -13.87 -13.33 14.76
CA ARG A 2 -13.02 -14.49 15.11
C ARG A 2 -13.76 -15.84 15.05
N ASN A 3 -15.00 -15.90 15.50
CA ASN A 3 -15.82 -17.12 15.57
C ASN A 3 -16.72 -17.33 14.32
N ARG A 4 -16.67 -16.45 13.32
CA ARG A 4 -17.48 -16.60 12.10
C ARG A 4 -16.86 -17.61 11.13
N SER A 5 -17.73 -18.31 10.38
CA SER A 5 -17.26 -19.24 9.34
C SER A 5 -16.56 -18.51 8.19
N PRO A 6 -15.59 -19.14 7.51
CA PRO A 6 -14.89 -18.53 6.36
C PRO A 6 -15.86 -18.04 5.29
N ARG A 7 -16.89 -18.80 4.98
CA ARG A 7 -17.91 -18.43 3.99
C ARG A 7 -18.62 -17.10 4.34
N ARG A 8 -18.97 -16.90 5.61
CA ARG A 8 -19.61 -15.63 6.05
C ARG A 8 -18.63 -14.45 5.93
N LEU A 9 -17.36 -14.66 6.24
CA LEU A 9 -16.34 -13.61 6.09
C LEU A 9 -16.14 -13.22 4.63
N VAL A 10 -16.06 -14.19 3.71
CA VAL A 10 -15.98 -13.93 2.26
C VAL A 10 -17.19 -13.13 1.79
N ILE A 11 -18.40 -13.56 2.17
CA ILE A 11 -19.63 -12.86 1.79
C ILE A 11 -19.65 -11.43 2.35
N THR A 12 -19.32 -11.24 3.63
CA THR A 12 -19.28 -9.90 4.23
C THR A 12 -18.26 -8.99 3.54
N SER A 13 -17.06 -9.50 3.26
CA SER A 13 -16.04 -8.75 2.51
C SER A 13 -16.55 -8.43 1.09
N ALA A 14 -17.08 -9.40 0.37
CA ALA A 14 -17.61 -9.19 -0.98
C ALA A 14 -18.73 -8.14 -0.99
N VAL A 15 -19.66 -8.18 -0.04
CA VAL A 15 -20.73 -7.17 0.09
C VAL A 15 -20.16 -5.78 0.32
N LEU A 16 -19.18 -5.64 1.22
CA LEU A 16 -18.52 -4.34 1.46
C LEU A 16 -17.80 -3.83 0.22
N ILE A 17 -17.09 -4.70 -0.50
CA ILE A 17 -16.39 -4.35 -1.74
C ILE A 17 -17.38 -3.90 -2.82
N VAL A 18 -18.48 -4.63 -2.99
CA VAL A 18 -19.51 -4.27 -3.98
C VAL A 18 -20.21 -2.96 -3.61
N LEU A 19 -20.52 -2.74 -2.32
CA LEU A 19 -21.08 -1.48 -1.84
C LEU A 19 -20.13 -0.31 -2.08
N MET A 20 -18.85 -0.47 -1.74
CA MET A 20 -17.84 0.57 -1.99
C MET A 20 -17.64 0.80 -3.49
N GLY A 21 -17.56 -0.26 -4.28
CA GLY A 21 -17.49 -0.16 -5.74
C GLY A 21 -18.70 0.55 -6.34
N GLY A 22 -19.88 0.30 -5.79
CA GLY A 22 -21.13 0.99 -6.21
C GLY A 22 -21.13 2.48 -5.84
N ILE A 23 -20.71 2.83 -4.62
CA ILE A 23 -20.56 4.24 -4.17
C ILE A 23 -19.54 4.96 -5.04
N LEU A 24 -18.36 4.38 -5.20
CA LEU A 24 -17.28 4.95 -6.00
C LEU A 24 -17.66 5.02 -7.49
N GLY A 25 -18.29 3.97 -8.02
CA GLY A 25 -18.78 3.95 -9.41
C GLY A 25 -19.85 5.01 -9.65
N GLY A 26 -20.77 5.17 -8.70
CA GLY A 26 -21.78 6.23 -8.74
C GLY A 26 -21.15 7.64 -8.67
N ALA A 27 -20.15 7.83 -7.82
CA ALA A 27 -19.39 9.08 -7.76
C ALA A 27 -18.66 9.36 -9.09
N GLY A 28 -17.95 8.36 -9.65
CA GLY A 28 -17.28 8.49 -10.94
C GLY A 28 -18.26 8.82 -12.08
N TRP A 29 -19.40 8.14 -12.12
CA TRP A 29 -20.45 8.46 -13.09
C TRP A 29 -21.01 9.88 -12.90
N GLY A 30 -21.27 10.29 -11.66
CA GLY A 30 -21.70 11.65 -11.36
C GLY A 30 -20.69 12.72 -11.79
N MET A 31 -19.40 12.49 -11.53
CA MET A 31 -18.34 13.38 -12.00
C MET A 31 -18.29 13.48 -13.52
N GLU A 32 -18.49 12.36 -14.23
CA GLU A 32 -18.56 12.36 -15.70
C GLU A 32 -19.75 13.16 -16.22
N GLN A 33 -20.91 13.09 -15.54
CA GLN A 33 -22.08 13.89 -15.92
C GLN A 33 -21.81 15.40 -15.74
N LEU A 34 -21.18 15.80 -14.63
CA LEU A 34 -20.78 17.19 -14.38
C LEU A 34 -19.79 17.68 -15.43
N ARG A 35 -18.81 16.84 -15.80
CA ARG A 35 -17.83 17.14 -16.85
C ARG A 35 -18.49 17.34 -18.21
N ILE A 36 -19.41 16.44 -18.61
CA ILE A 36 -20.12 16.52 -19.89
C ILE A 36 -21.05 17.75 -19.95
N ALA A 37 -21.64 18.11 -18.80
CA ALA A 37 -22.53 19.27 -18.68
C ALA A 37 -21.78 20.60 -18.58
N GLU A 38 -20.44 20.58 -18.52
CA GLU A 38 -19.60 21.76 -18.27
C GLU A 38 -20.06 22.53 -17.00
N ASP A 39 -20.49 21.78 -15.97
CA ASP A 39 -21.02 22.33 -14.73
C ASP A 39 -19.95 23.08 -13.95
N ALA A 40 -20.34 24.16 -13.26
CA ALA A 40 -19.45 24.94 -12.43
C ALA A 40 -18.77 24.08 -11.34
N ALA A 41 -19.46 23.06 -10.79
CA ALA A 41 -18.89 22.15 -9.82
C ALA A 41 -17.76 21.30 -10.41
N TRP A 42 -17.81 20.96 -11.71
CA TRP A 42 -16.69 20.32 -12.38
C TRP A 42 -15.51 21.28 -12.53
N THR A 43 -15.76 22.51 -12.97
CA THR A 43 -14.71 23.54 -13.12
C THR A 43 -14.00 23.81 -11.80
N ASP A 44 -14.77 23.94 -10.69
CA ASP A 44 -14.20 24.12 -9.36
C ASP A 44 -13.35 22.90 -8.93
N PHE A 45 -13.83 21.70 -9.21
CA PHE A 45 -13.09 20.46 -8.93
C PHE A 45 -11.78 20.40 -9.73
N GLU A 46 -11.82 20.76 -11.01
CA GLU A 46 -10.66 20.77 -11.90
C GLU A 46 -9.62 21.77 -11.42
N VAL A 47 -10.01 23.01 -11.12
CA VAL A 47 -9.11 24.05 -10.58
C VAL A 47 -8.46 23.63 -9.27
N GLN A 48 -9.19 22.95 -8.39
CA GLN A 48 -8.64 22.48 -7.11
C GLN A 48 -7.65 21.31 -7.28
N ASN A 49 -7.81 20.48 -8.30
CA ASN A 49 -7.01 19.28 -8.50
C ASN A 49 -5.90 19.44 -9.56
N THR A 50 -5.92 20.54 -10.32
CA THR A 50 -4.88 20.92 -11.28
C THR A 50 -4.38 22.34 -10.99
N PRO A 51 -3.72 22.57 -9.83
CA PRO A 51 -3.23 23.89 -9.49
C PRO A 51 -2.22 24.40 -10.53
N PRO A 52 -2.16 25.71 -10.77
CA PRO A 52 -1.14 26.30 -11.65
C PRO A 52 0.27 25.89 -11.24
N VAL A 53 1.17 25.78 -12.23
CA VAL A 53 2.56 25.35 -12.00
C VAL A 53 3.25 26.23 -10.96
N GLU A 54 3.00 27.53 -10.97
CA GLU A 54 3.56 28.50 -10.03
C GLU A 54 3.12 28.23 -8.58
N ALA A 55 1.86 27.84 -8.36
CA ALA A 55 1.35 27.47 -7.03
C ALA A 55 1.99 26.18 -6.53
N TYR A 56 2.16 25.19 -7.42
CA TYR A 56 2.85 23.94 -7.10
C TYR A 56 4.34 24.15 -6.78
N GLU A 57 5.03 25.01 -7.54
CA GLU A 57 6.44 25.35 -7.28
C GLU A 57 6.60 26.11 -5.95
N ALA A 58 5.68 27.02 -5.64
CA ALA A 58 5.68 27.74 -4.35
C ALA A 58 5.49 26.77 -3.17
N GLU A 59 4.56 25.82 -3.28
CA GLU A 59 4.36 24.75 -2.29
C GLU A 59 5.64 23.91 -2.09
N LEU A 60 6.27 23.50 -3.20
CA LEU A 60 7.51 22.74 -3.12
C LEU A 60 8.65 23.54 -2.49
N ALA A 61 8.76 24.83 -2.79
CA ALA A 61 9.76 25.71 -2.20
C ALA A 61 9.58 25.81 -0.67
N GLU A 62 8.35 26.01 -0.19
CA GLU A 62 8.03 26.04 1.24
C GLU A 62 8.40 24.74 1.94
N ARG A 63 8.08 23.59 1.34
CA ARG A 63 8.40 22.26 1.91
C ARG A 63 9.89 21.94 1.92
N ARG A 64 10.68 22.57 1.03
CA ARG A 64 12.14 22.42 0.96
C ARG A 64 12.89 23.37 1.89
N GLU A 65 12.31 24.52 2.24
CA GLU A 65 12.97 25.56 3.00
C GLU A 65 13.49 25.04 4.35
N SER A 66 12.62 24.39 5.12
CA SER A 66 12.99 23.83 6.41
C SER A 66 12.05 22.70 6.84
N TYR A 67 12.47 21.91 7.84
CA TYR A 67 11.58 20.93 8.45
C TYR A 67 10.37 21.54 9.15
N PRO A 68 10.48 22.63 9.93
CA PRO A 68 9.32 23.32 10.50
C PRO A 68 8.31 23.76 9.45
N SER A 69 8.74 24.37 8.33
CA SER A 69 7.84 24.76 7.23
C SER A 69 7.11 23.58 6.65
N ALA A 70 7.82 22.48 6.33
CA ALA A 70 7.20 21.25 5.85
C ALA A 70 6.22 20.63 6.85
N PHE A 71 6.52 20.72 8.15
CA PHE A 71 5.64 20.23 9.22
C PHE A 71 4.37 21.08 9.32
N ILE A 72 4.48 22.40 9.32
CA ILE A 72 3.34 23.33 9.38
C ILE A 72 2.44 23.10 8.17
N TRP A 73 3.01 23.05 6.97
CA TRP A 73 2.26 22.77 5.74
C TRP A 73 1.49 21.45 5.85
N THR A 74 2.14 20.39 6.33
CA THR A 74 1.49 19.09 6.53
C THR A 74 0.37 19.16 7.56
N ALA A 75 0.56 19.90 8.65
CA ALA A 75 -0.44 20.06 9.70
C ALA A 75 -1.68 20.79 9.21
N ASP A 76 -1.52 21.83 8.43
CA ASP A 76 -2.62 22.63 7.85
C ASP A 76 -3.47 21.79 6.87
N HIS A 77 -2.83 20.87 6.13
CA HIS A 77 -3.52 19.98 5.19
C HIS A 77 -4.03 18.67 5.84
N MET A 78 -3.64 18.40 7.11
CA MET A 78 -3.95 17.14 7.77
C MET A 78 -5.45 16.88 7.92
N VAL A 79 -6.25 17.91 8.13
CA VAL A 79 -7.71 17.78 8.31
C VAL A 79 -8.34 17.18 7.05
N GLY A 80 -8.02 17.69 5.86
CA GLY A 80 -8.51 17.15 4.59
C GLY A 80 -8.03 15.72 4.35
N VAL A 81 -6.76 15.45 4.66
CA VAL A 81 -6.17 14.10 4.55
C VAL A 81 -6.88 13.11 5.48
N VAL A 82 -7.15 13.49 6.74
CA VAL A 82 -7.87 12.62 7.70
C VAL A 82 -9.29 12.31 7.22
N PHE A 83 -10.01 13.29 6.69
CA PHE A 83 -11.34 13.07 6.10
C PHE A 83 -11.27 12.09 4.92
N SER A 84 -10.29 12.24 4.04
CA SER A 84 -10.08 11.31 2.91
C SER A 84 -9.79 9.89 3.38
N TYR A 85 -8.95 9.72 4.41
CA TYR A 85 -8.69 8.41 5.01
C TYR A 85 -9.93 7.80 5.68
N LEU A 86 -10.77 8.61 6.36
CA LEU A 86 -11.99 8.12 6.97
C LEU A 86 -12.94 7.50 5.94
N PHE A 87 -12.98 8.08 4.74
CA PHE A 87 -13.75 7.53 3.62
C PHE A 87 -13.22 6.15 3.15
N LEU A 88 -11.92 5.87 3.33
CA LEU A 88 -11.31 4.59 2.96
C LEU A 88 -11.44 3.50 4.05
N VAL A 89 -11.92 3.82 5.25
CA VAL A 89 -12.07 2.84 6.35
C VAL A 89 -12.91 1.62 5.97
N PRO A 90 -14.08 1.74 5.29
CA PRO A 90 -14.86 0.57 4.91
C PRO A 90 -14.11 -0.36 3.94
N ASP A 91 -13.32 0.20 3.03
CA ASP A 91 -12.47 -0.57 2.12
C ASP A 91 -11.38 -1.33 2.89
N ALA A 92 -10.69 -0.66 3.79
CA ALA A 92 -9.68 -1.31 4.64
C ALA A 92 -10.29 -2.45 5.47
N LEU A 93 -11.47 -2.25 6.05
CA LEU A 93 -12.19 -3.28 6.79
C LEU A 93 -12.57 -4.46 5.89
N ALA A 94 -13.04 -4.22 4.67
CA ALA A 94 -13.34 -5.28 3.71
C ALA A 94 -12.09 -6.13 3.41
N MET A 95 -10.94 -5.49 3.19
CA MET A 95 -9.67 -6.21 2.95
C MET A 95 -9.19 -6.99 4.17
N MET A 96 -9.33 -6.44 5.38
CA MET A 96 -9.01 -7.15 6.62
C MET A 96 -9.90 -8.39 6.82
N ILE A 97 -11.19 -8.28 6.55
CA ILE A 97 -12.14 -9.40 6.63
C ILE A 97 -11.81 -10.47 5.58
N LEU A 98 -11.46 -10.04 4.36
CA LEU A 98 -10.98 -10.96 3.30
C LEU A 98 -9.71 -11.71 3.74
N GLY A 99 -8.73 -10.99 4.29
CA GLY A 99 -7.51 -11.58 4.83
C GLY A 99 -7.80 -12.64 5.91
N MET A 100 -8.72 -12.36 6.85
CA MET A 100 -9.16 -13.34 7.84
C MET A 100 -9.86 -14.55 7.21
N ALA A 101 -10.62 -14.36 6.15
CA ALA A 101 -11.25 -15.46 5.41
C ALA A 101 -10.19 -16.33 4.73
N LEU A 102 -9.25 -15.73 4.03
CA LEU A 102 -8.14 -16.42 3.34
C LEU A 102 -7.27 -17.20 4.34
N PHE A 103 -7.01 -16.64 5.52
CA PHE A 103 -6.31 -17.36 6.59
C PHE A 103 -7.09 -18.59 7.03
N LYS A 104 -8.39 -18.46 7.29
CA LYS A 104 -9.23 -19.58 7.75
C LYS A 104 -9.44 -20.68 6.72
N VAL A 105 -9.37 -20.37 5.42
CA VAL A 105 -9.44 -21.38 4.37
C VAL A 105 -8.08 -22.03 4.08
N GLY A 106 -7.01 -21.65 4.78
CA GLY A 106 -5.67 -22.17 4.58
C GLY A 106 -4.99 -21.66 3.30
N ALA A 107 -5.38 -20.47 2.83
CA ALA A 107 -4.73 -19.86 1.68
C ALA A 107 -3.36 -19.26 2.01
N LEU A 108 -3.16 -18.84 3.29
CA LEU A 108 -1.96 -18.11 3.72
C LEU A 108 -0.91 -18.99 4.42
N ASP A 109 -1.19 -20.26 4.69
CA ASP A 109 -0.31 -21.19 5.39
C ASP A 109 0.29 -22.30 4.51
N ALA A 110 0.14 -22.15 3.19
CA ALA A 110 0.56 -23.13 2.18
C ALA A 110 -0.09 -24.53 2.35
N SER A 111 -1.23 -24.67 3.03
CA SER A 111 -1.90 -25.95 3.26
C SER A 111 -2.61 -26.47 1.99
N ARG A 112 -3.02 -25.60 1.08
CA ARG A 112 -3.72 -25.97 -0.15
C ARG A 112 -2.79 -26.63 -1.17
N PRO A 113 -3.31 -27.49 -2.08
CA PRO A 113 -2.51 -28.09 -3.13
C PRO A 113 -1.97 -27.05 -4.13
N ILE A 114 -0.84 -27.34 -4.79
CA ILE A 114 -0.20 -26.41 -5.75
C ILE A 114 -1.18 -26.01 -6.86
N GLY A 115 -1.99 -26.94 -7.37
CA GLY A 115 -2.99 -26.63 -8.40
C GLY A 115 -3.99 -25.56 -7.98
N TRP A 116 -4.40 -25.55 -6.70
CA TRP A 116 -5.27 -24.51 -6.18
C TRP A 116 -4.60 -23.11 -6.23
N TYR A 117 -3.32 -23.02 -5.83
CA TYR A 117 -2.57 -21.78 -5.90
C TYR A 117 -2.27 -21.35 -7.34
N ALA A 118 -2.03 -22.31 -8.24
CA ALA A 118 -1.85 -22.05 -9.66
C ALA A 118 -3.14 -21.48 -10.29
N THR A 119 -4.30 -22.03 -9.96
CA THR A 119 -5.59 -21.48 -10.38
C THR A 119 -5.81 -20.08 -9.81
N LEU A 120 -5.52 -19.87 -8.51
CA LEU A 120 -5.63 -18.56 -7.88
C LEU A 120 -4.72 -17.52 -8.58
N ALA A 121 -3.47 -17.92 -8.91
CA ALA A 121 -2.53 -17.06 -9.63
C ALA A 121 -3.01 -16.75 -11.06
N ALA A 122 -3.44 -17.77 -11.80
CA ALA A 122 -3.88 -17.62 -13.19
C ALA A 122 -5.14 -16.74 -13.30
N VAL A 123 -6.15 -17.02 -12.48
CA VAL A 123 -7.39 -16.24 -12.46
C VAL A 123 -7.12 -14.82 -11.92
N GLY A 124 -6.34 -14.71 -10.83
CA GLY A 124 -6.01 -13.42 -10.24
C GLY A 124 -5.26 -12.52 -11.22
N PHE A 125 -4.18 -13.01 -11.83
CA PHE A 125 -3.45 -12.23 -12.84
C PHE A 125 -4.29 -12.03 -14.11
N GLY A 126 -5.07 -13.01 -14.54
CA GLY A 126 -5.96 -12.86 -15.69
C GLY A 126 -6.92 -11.68 -15.52
N VAL A 127 -7.66 -11.64 -14.41
CA VAL A 127 -8.58 -10.53 -14.11
C VAL A 127 -7.80 -9.23 -13.87
N GLY A 128 -6.77 -9.26 -13.03
CA GLY A 128 -6.03 -8.07 -12.65
C GLY A 128 -5.30 -7.42 -13.83
N LEU A 129 -4.58 -8.20 -14.65
CA LEU A 129 -3.86 -7.66 -15.81
C LEU A 129 -4.82 -7.15 -16.89
N VAL A 130 -5.89 -7.87 -17.19
CA VAL A 130 -6.88 -7.41 -18.19
C VAL A 130 -7.48 -6.08 -17.76
N THR A 131 -7.90 -5.96 -16.49
CA THR A 131 -8.45 -4.70 -15.97
C THR A 131 -7.42 -3.59 -16.02
N ASN A 132 -6.21 -3.80 -15.49
CA ASN A 132 -5.19 -2.75 -15.41
C ASN A 132 -4.66 -2.35 -16.79
N LEU A 133 -4.54 -3.28 -17.74
CA LEU A 133 -4.15 -2.95 -19.12
C LEU A 133 -5.25 -2.17 -19.84
N TRP A 134 -6.51 -2.48 -19.59
CA TRP A 134 -7.61 -1.69 -20.12
C TRP A 134 -7.61 -0.27 -19.52
N GLU A 135 -7.43 -0.12 -18.20
CA GLU A 135 -7.28 1.17 -17.54
C GLU A 135 -6.11 1.98 -18.12
N LEU A 136 -4.95 1.33 -18.27
CA LEU A 136 -3.76 1.95 -18.87
C LEU A 136 -4.04 2.45 -20.28
N ARG A 137 -4.72 1.63 -21.10
CA ARG A 137 -5.11 2.06 -22.46
C ARG A 137 -6.00 3.31 -22.43
N GLN A 138 -6.97 3.35 -21.54
CA GLN A 138 -7.86 4.51 -21.40
C GLN A 138 -7.07 5.75 -20.96
N ALA A 139 -6.16 5.62 -20.00
CA ALA A 139 -5.28 6.70 -19.58
C ALA A 139 -4.41 7.23 -20.72
N LEU A 140 -3.85 6.34 -21.55
CA LEU A 140 -3.05 6.74 -22.72
C LEU A 140 -3.89 7.44 -23.81
N VAL A 141 -5.13 7.02 -24.01
CA VAL A 141 -6.06 7.68 -24.96
C VAL A 141 -6.45 9.09 -24.48
N SER A 142 -6.47 9.31 -23.18
CA SER A 142 -6.75 10.61 -22.55
C SER A 142 -5.49 11.44 -22.27
N ASP A 143 -4.37 11.18 -22.94
CA ASP A 143 -3.08 11.85 -22.75
C ASP A 143 -2.60 11.87 -21.29
N LEU A 144 -2.93 10.80 -20.53
CA LEU A 144 -2.66 10.66 -19.09
C LEU A 144 -3.37 11.72 -18.22
N ASP A 145 -4.43 12.31 -18.70
CA ASP A 145 -5.28 13.18 -17.91
C ASP A 145 -5.99 12.36 -16.81
N LEU A 146 -5.57 12.59 -15.56
CA LEU A 146 -6.09 11.87 -14.40
C LEU A 146 -7.56 12.20 -14.15
N LEU A 147 -7.99 13.43 -14.39
CA LEU A 147 -9.38 13.84 -14.16
C LEU A 147 -10.31 13.22 -15.20
N ALA A 148 -9.90 13.18 -16.46
CA ALA A 148 -10.65 12.53 -17.53
C ALA A 148 -10.75 11.01 -17.34
N THR A 149 -9.75 10.38 -16.71
CA THR A 149 -9.74 8.93 -16.46
C THR A 149 -10.34 8.52 -15.12
N PHE A 150 -10.55 9.45 -14.20
CA PHE A 150 -11.11 9.20 -12.87
C PHE A 150 -12.44 8.41 -12.89
N PRO A 151 -13.43 8.75 -13.73
CA PRO A 151 -14.71 8.02 -13.83
C PRO A 151 -14.53 6.56 -14.24
N ILE A 152 -13.43 6.22 -14.92
CA ILE A 152 -13.11 4.88 -15.39
C ILE A 152 -12.38 4.07 -14.30
N PHE A 153 -11.37 4.66 -13.67
CA PHE A 153 -10.55 4.00 -12.65
C PHE A 153 -11.33 3.66 -11.39
N VAL A 154 -12.21 4.56 -10.98
CA VAL A 154 -12.92 4.41 -9.70
C VAL A 154 -13.81 3.16 -9.66
N PRO A 155 -14.63 2.83 -10.67
CA PRO A 155 -15.44 1.62 -10.69
C PRO A 155 -14.62 0.32 -10.78
N THR A 156 -13.51 0.33 -11.52
CA THR A 156 -12.70 -0.86 -11.81
C THR A 156 -11.60 -1.12 -10.78
N TYR A 157 -11.33 -0.14 -9.91
CA TYR A 157 -10.27 -0.18 -8.90
C TYR A 157 -10.21 -1.48 -8.09
N HIS A 158 -11.36 -1.97 -7.64
CA HIS A 158 -11.41 -3.19 -6.85
C HIS A 158 -11.08 -4.45 -7.67
N LEU A 159 -11.47 -4.50 -8.94
CA LEU A 159 -11.20 -5.66 -9.81
C LEU A 159 -9.71 -5.79 -10.11
N GLY A 160 -9.09 -4.71 -10.55
CA GLY A 160 -7.66 -4.67 -10.85
C GLY A 160 -6.82 -5.01 -9.62
N ARG A 161 -7.06 -4.31 -8.51
CA ARG A 161 -6.33 -4.48 -7.25
C ARG A 161 -6.47 -5.88 -6.66
N LEU A 162 -7.70 -6.39 -6.54
CA LEU A 162 -7.94 -7.71 -5.96
C LEU A 162 -7.42 -8.82 -6.86
N GLY A 163 -7.62 -8.70 -8.17
CA GLY A 163 -7.07 -9.63 -9.14
C GLY A 163 -5.56 -9.76 -8.96
N MET A 164 -4.83 -8.66 -9.02
CA MET A 164 -3.38 -8.66 -8.82
C MET A 164 -2.96 -9.19 -7.45
N ALA A 165 -3.62 -8.75 -6.37
CA ALA A 165 -3.28 -9.20 -5.01
C ALA A 165 -3.45 -10.72 -4.84
N LEU A 166 -4.53 -11.31 -5.35
CA LEU A 166 -4.77 -12.74 -5.31
C LEU A 166 -3.81 -13.50 -6.26
N GLY A 167 -3.48 -12.90 -7.40
CA GLY A 167 -2.47 -13.41 -8.32
C GLY A 167 -1.10 -13.52 -7.65
N TYR A 168 -0.62 -12.46 -7.01
CA TYR A 168 0.63 -12.48 -6.25
C TYR A 168 0.58 -13.43 -5.06
N LEU A 169 -0.54 -13.51 -4.35
CA LEU A 169 -0.71 -14.47 -3.27
C LEU A 169 -0.51 -15.90 -3.78
N GLY A 170 -1.18 -16.29 -4.88
CA GLY A 170 -1.03 -17.59 -5.50
C GLY A 170 0.43 -17.89 -5.87
N LEU A 171 1.10 -16.94 -6.53
CA LEU A 171 2.50 -17.07 -6.94
C LEU A 171 3.44 -17.26 -5.75
N VAL A 172 3.33 -16.40 -4.73
CA VAL A 172 4.16 -16.48 -3.51
C VAL A 172 3.95 -17.81 -2.81
N MET A 173 2.72 -18.31 -2.70
CA MET A 173 2.43 -19.59 -2.07
C MET A 173 3.00 -20.78 -2.86
N ILE A 174 3.01 -20.72 -4.20
CA ILE A 174 3.69 -21.73 -5.03
C ILE A 174 5.19 -21.73 -4.72
N VAL A 175 5.84 -20.56 -4.73
CA VAL A 175 7.28 -20.43 -4.41
C VAL A 175 7.59 -20.98 -3.01
N CYS A 176 6.73 -20.68 -2.02
CA CYS A 176 6.88 -21.21 -0.66
C CYS A 176 6.75 -22.72 -0.61
N LYS A 177 5.76 -23.27 -1.32
CA LYS A 177 5.46 -24.69 -1.31
C LYS A 177 6.50 -25.54 -2.07
N CYS A 178 7.03 -25.02 -3.18
CA CYS A 178 8.13 -25.64 -3.92
C CYS A 178 9.48 -25.54 -3.20
N GLY A 179 9.57 -24.83 -2.09
CA GLY A 179 10.83 -24.64 -1.39
C GLY A 179 11.84 -23.75 -2.13
N ALA A 180 11.42 -23.09 -3.22
CA ALA A 180 12.30 -22.27 -4.03
C ALA A 180 12.82 -21.02 -3.27
N LEU A 181 13.97 -20.51 -3.67
CA LEU A 181 14.58 -19.27 -3.20
C LEU A 181 14.67 -19.16 -1.65
N PRO A 182 15.23 -20.15 -0.91
CA PRO A 182 15.15 -20.17 0.55
C PRO A 182 15.81 -18.97 1.23
N ARG A 183 16.91 -18.45 0.66
CA ARG A 183 17.60 -17.25 1.19
C ARG A 183 16.75 -16.01 1.05
N LEU A 184 16.12 -15.82 -0.12
CA LEU A 184 15.28 -14.67 -0.42
C LEU A 184 13.99 -14.71 0.44
N ARG A 185 13.36 -15.89 0.55
CA ARG A 185 12.20 -16.07 1.45
C ARG A 185 12.55 -15.76 2.90
N GLY A 186 13.73 -16.21 3.35
CA GLY A 186 14.23 -15.89 4.70
C GLY A 186 14.42 -14.38 4.91
N ALA A 187 14.95 -13.67 3.92
CA ALA A 187 15.11 -12.23 3.96
C ALA A 187 13.74 -11.50 4.00
N PHE A 188 12.80 -11.86 3.13
CA PHE A 188 11.45 -11.29 3.17
C PHE A 188 10.70 -11.61 4.48
N ALA A 189 10.85 -12.82 5.01
CA ALA A 189 10.29 -13.16 6.31
C ALA A 189 10.89 -12.33 7.44
N ALA A 190 12.17 -11.99 7.38
CA ALA A 190 12.81 -11.09 8.33
C ALA A 190 12.29 -9.65 8.21
N VAL A 191 12.14 -9.14 6.99
CA VAL A 191 11.54 -7.81 6.72
C VAL A 191 10.12 -7.75 7.28
N GLY A 192 9.29 -8.78 7.03
CA GLY A 192 7.93 -8.85 7.54
C GLY A 192 7.85 -8.93 9.08
N ARG A 193 8.81 -9.59 9.73
CA ARG A 193 8.91 -9.62 11.22
C ARG A 193 9.34 -8.28 11.81
N MET A 194 9.94 -7.40 11.02
CA MET A 194 10.35 -6.05 11.39
C MET A 194 9.53 -4.99 10.62
N ALA A 195 8.26 -5.29 10.32
CA ALA A 195 7.43 -4.46 9.45
C ALA A 195 7.29 -3.03 9.98
N LEU A 196 7.04 -2.84 11.29
CA LEU A 196 6.93 -1.51 11.89
C LEU A 196 8.26 -0.75 11.84
N THR A 197 9.36 -1.41 12.20
CA THR A 197 10.70 -0.81 12.10
C THR A 197 11.02 -0.39 10.66
N ASN A 198 10.77 -1.26 9.68
CA ASN A 198 11.03 -0.98 8.27
C ASN A 198 10.14 0.14 7.73
N TYR A 199 8.88 0.20 8.16
CA TYR A 199 7.95 1.28 7.80
C TYR A 199 8.44 2.64 8.33
N LEU A 200 8.77 2.72 9.63
CA LEU A 200 9.29 3.96 10.24
C LEU A 200 10.63 4.37 9.63
N MET A 201 11.51 3.41 9.37
CA MET A 201 12.80 3.66 8.72
C MET A 201 12.62 4.22 7.31
N HIS A 202 11.68 3.67 6.53
CA HIS A 202 11.33 4.20 5.21
C HIS A 202 10.88 5.65 5.31
N SER A 203 9.97 5.96 6.24
CA SER A 203 9.49 7.32 6.48
C SER A 203 10.62 8.28 6.88
N LEU A 204 11.53 7.84 7.75
CA LEU A 204 12.70 8.65 8.15
C LEU A 204 13.66 8.90 6.99
N ILE A 205 13.94 7.88 6.17
CA ILE A 205 14.79 8.03 4.99
C ILE A 205 14.15 9.03 4.01
N CYS A 206 12.85 8.90 3.72
CA CYS A 206 12.15 9.82 2.86
C CYS A 206 12.12 11.24 3.43
N LEU A 207 11.95 11.39 4.74
CA LEU A 207 12.00 12.69 5.41
C LEU A 207 13.35 13.38 5.18
N VAL A 208 14.46 12.67 5.37
CA VAL A 208 15.82 13.21 5.16
C VAL A 208 16.08 13.49 3.67
N LEU A 209 15.61 12.64 2.77
CA LEU A 209 15.88 12.81 1.33
C LEU A 209 15.06 13.97 0.74
N PHE A 210 13.79 14.11 1.10
CA PHE A 210 12.85 14.95 0.36
C PHE A 210 12.49 16.27 1.05
N THR A 211 12.81 16.47 2.34
CA THR A 211 12.53 17.72 3.04
C THR A 211 13.78 18.54 3.32
N GLY A 212 13.61 19.80 3.76
CA GLY A 212 14.68 20.69 4.19
C GLY A 212 15.42 20.23 5.45
N LEU A 213 15.07 19.09 6.05
CA LEU A 213 15.85 18.46 7.10
C LEU A 213 17.18 17.89 6.57
N GLY A 214 17.25 17.53 5.29
CA GLY A 214 18.44 16.93 4.70
C GLY A 214 18.70 17.42 3.27
N PHE A 215 18.35 16.61 2.27
CA PHE A 215 18.76 16.88 0.88
C PHE A 215 17.75 17.71 0.08
N ALA A 216 16.54 17.95 0.58
CA ALA A 216 15.49 18.76 -0.05
C ALA A 216 15.17 18.35 -1.51
N LEU A 217 15.16 17.05 -1.83
CA LEU A 217 15.00 16.53 -3.20
C LEU A 217 13.56 16.52 -3.71
N ALA A 218 12.58 17.01 -2.93
CA ALA A 218 11.18 17.06 -3.37
C ALA A 218 11.04 17.90 -4.64
N GLY A 219 10.46 17.33 -5.72
CA GLY A 219 10.27 18.00 -7.01
C GLY A 219 11.57 18.34 -7.78
N VAL A 220 12.76 17.95 -7.28
CA VAL A 220 14.04 18.09 -8.00
C VAL A 220 14.28 16.89 -8.89
N LEU A 221 13.89 15.71 -8.39
CA LEU A 221 14.13 14.45 -9.07
C LEU A 221 13.01 14.13 -10.06
N GLU A 222 13.39 13.68 -11.24
CA GLU A 222 12.46 13.09 -12.19
C GLU A 222 11.94 11.72 -11.69
N ARG A 223 10.79 11.27 -12.17
CA ARG A 223 10.15 10.02 -11.73
C ARG A 223 11.07 8.80 -11.83
N TRP A 224 11.84 8.68 -12.91
CA TRP A 224 12.75 7.55 -13.09
C TRP A 224 13.91 7.54 -12.08
N GLN A 225 14.34 8.70 -11.59
CA GLN A 225 15.41 8.84 -10.58
C GLN A 225 14.96 8.37 -9.19
N LEU A 226 13.66 8.26 -8.94
CA LEU A 226 13.13 7.71 -7.70
C LEU A 226 13.33 6.20 -7.61
N TYR A 227 13.33 5.47 -8.73
CA TYR A 227 13.46 4.01 -8.71
C TYR A 227 14.78 3.51 -8.12
N PRO A 228 15.96 4.06 -8.45
CA PRO A 228 17.21 3.72 -7.78
C PRO A 228 17.15 3.89 -6.26
N ILE A 229 16.51 4.95 -5.76
CA ILE A 229 16.34 5.19 -4.33
C ILE A 229 15.48 4.09 -3.70
N VAL A 230 14.36 3.76 -4.34
CA VAL A 230 13.48 2.69 -3.87
C VAL A 230 14.22 1.35 -3.81
N PHE A 231 14.94 0.99 -4.87
CA PHE A 231 15.73 -0.25 -4.90
C PHE A 231 16.85 -0.26 -3.85
N ALA A 232 17.50 0.87 -3.59
CA ALA A 232 18.51 0.99 -2.55
C ALA A 232 17.91 0.77 -1.14
N ILE A 233 16.74 1.36 -0.87
CA ILE A 233 16.02 1.15 0.39
C ILE A 233 15.62 -0.32 0.55
N TRP A 234 15.07 -0.96 -0.48
CA TRP A 234 14.69 -2.37 -0.44
C TRP A 234 15.89 -3.29 -0.23
N ALA A 235 16.98 -3.05 -0.94
CA ALA A 235 18.22 -3.80 -0.77
C ALA A 235 18.77 -3.68 0.66
N PHE A 236 18.76 -2.47 1.21
CA PHE A 236 19.14 -2.21 2.59
C PHE A 236 18.23 -2.95 3.59
N GLN A 237 16.91 -2.90 3.41
CA GLN A 237 15.96 -3.60 4.29
C GLN A 237 16.12 -5.13 4.24
N LEU A 238 16.33 -5.68 3.03
CA LEU A 238 16.55 -7.13 2.82
C LEU A 238 17.86 -7.61 3.43
N TRP A 239 18.88 -6.76 3.53
CA TRP A 239 20.15 -7.04 4.20
C TRP A 239 20.06 -6.80 5.71
N PHE A 240 19.55 -5.64 6.13
CA PHE A 240 19.53 -5.21 7.52
C PHE A 240 18.61 -6.08 8.40
N SER A 241 17.41 -6.43 7.92
CA SER A 241 16.44 -7.15 8.73
C SER A 241 16.91 -8.55 9.15
N PRO A 242 17.48 -9.39 8.27
CA PRO A 242 18.07 -10.67 8.68
C PRO A 242 19.26 -10.48 9.62
N TRP A 243 20.15 -9.51 9.31
CA TRP A 243 21.32 -9.21 10.13
C TRP A 243 20.93 -8.81 11.57
N TRP A 244 19.92 -7.95 11.72
CA TRP A 244 19.39 -7.53 13.01
C TRP A 244 18.76 -8.69 13.78
N LEU A 245 17.88 -9.44 13.13
CA LEU A 245 17.15 -10.57 13.75
C LEU A 245 18.03 -11.79 14.03
N ALA A 246 19.22 -11.87 13.47
CA ALA A 246 20.21 -12.87 13.89
C ALA A 246 20.65 -12.65 15.34
N ARG A 247 20.66 -11.41 15.83
CA ARG A 247 21.13 -11.00 17.16
C ARG A 247 20.01 -10.64 18.12
N HIS A 248 18.85 -10.22 17.60
CA HIS A 248 17.73 -9.69 18.37
C HIS A 248 16.46 -10.50 18.12
N ARG A 249 15.56 -10.48 19.08
CA ARG A 249 14.26 -11.21 19.01
C ARG A 249 13.22 -10.45 18.21
N PHE A 250 13.26 -9.11 18.29
CA PHE A 250 12.31 -8.17 17.71
C PHE A 250 13.05 -7.04 17.01
N GLY A 251 12.42 -6.38 16.05
CA GLY A 251 12.89 -5.09 15.55
C GLY A 251 12.81 -4.01 16.65
N PRO A 252 13.58 -2.90 16.53
CA PRO A 252 13.57 -1.84 17.52
C PRO A 252 12.17 -1.27 17.80
N ALA A 253 11.43 -0.92 16.78
CA ALA A 253 10.09 -0.34 16.92
C ALA A 253 9.07 -1.37 17.44
N GLU A 254 9.15 -2.63 17.00
CA GLU A 254 8.32 -3.73 17.52
C GLU A 254 8.57 -3.97 18.98
N TRP A 255 9.82 -3.86 19.44
CA TRP A 255 10.17 -4.01 20.84
C TRP A 255 9.59 -2.89 21.70
N ILE A 256 9.73 -1.63 21.25
CA ILE A 256 9.13 -0.46 21.92
C ILE A 256 7.61 -0.63 22.03
N TRP A 257 6.96 -0.94 20.90
CA TRP A 257 5.51 -1.13 20.82
C TRP A 257 5.03 -2.21 21.81
N ARG A 258 5.70 -3.38 21.83
CA ARG A 258 5.38 -4.46 22.75
C ARG A 258 5.59 -4.06 24.20
N SER A 259 6.69 -3.37 24.52
CA SER A 259 7.00 -2.92 25.87
C SER A 259 5.92 -1.97 26.40
N LEU A 260 5.43 -1.06 25.57
CA LEU A 260 4.36 -0.13 25.92
C LEU A 260 3.01 -0.85 26.04
N THR A 261 2.70 -1.74 25.12
CA THR A 261 1.40 -2.44 25.10
C THR A 261 1.22 -3.40 26.28
N TYR A 262 2.28 -4.11 26.68
CA TYR A 262 2.21 -5.11 27.74
C TYR A 262 2.70 -4.61 29.09
N GLY A 263 3.20 -3.37 29.19
CA GLY A 263 3.76 -2.83 30.42
C GLY A 263 5.02 -3.56 30.92
N THR A 264 5.63 -4.40 30.08
CA THR A 264 6.80 -5.22 30.42
C THR A 264 7.90 -5.05 29.39
N ARG A 265 9.16 -5.14 29.82
CA ARG A 265 10.31 -5.05 28.89
C ARG A 265 10.81 -6.45 28.53
N PRO A 266 10.34 -7.07 27.45
CA PRO A 266 10.84 -8.37 27.03
C PRO A 266 12.32 -8.26 26.63
N PRO A 267 13.12 -9.33 26.85
CA PRO A 267 14.54 -9.31 26.47
C PRO A 267 14.69 -9.09 24.96
N LEU A 268 15.40 -8.03 24.56
CA LEU A 268 15.63 -7.67 23.17
C LEU A 268 16.63 -8.62 22.51
N ARG A 269 17.73 -8.96 23.22
CA ARG A 269 18.76 -9.85 22.70
C ARG A 269 18.32 -11.31 22.73
N ARG A 270 18.75 -12.07 21.72
CA ARG A 270 18.64 -13.53 21.76
C ARG A 270 19.69 -14.05 22.74
N VAL A 271 19.27 -14.83 23.71
CA VAL A 271 20.20 -15.67 24.47
C VAL A 271 20.56 -16.81 23.51
N LEU A 272 21.79 -16.73 22.95
CA LEU A 272 22.35 -17.86 22.25
C LEU A 272 22.69 -18.89 23.33
N GLY A 273 21.83 -19.91 23.49
CA GLY A 273 22.18 -21.08 24.29
C GLY A 273 23.46 -21.72 23.74
N PRO A 274 24.20 -22.48 24.55
CA PRO A 274 25.36 -23.21 24.06
C PRO A 274 24.94 -24.05 22.84
N ALA A 275 25.73 -23.94 21.76
CA ALA A 275 25.54 -24.75 20.56
C ALA A 275 25.54 -26.24 20.99
N ARG A 276 24.40 -26.93 20.81
CA ARG A 276 24.30 -28.39 20.92
C ARG A 276 24.72 -29.00 19.60
#